data_aa6dbbfee68ae3a9fb7b9afb7aeec9b3
#
_entry.id   aa6dbbfee68ae3a9fb7b9afb7aeec9b3
#
_cell.length_a   1.000
_cell.length_b   1.000
_cell.length_c   1.000
_cell.angle_alpha   90.00
_cell.angle_beta   90.00
_cell.angle_gamma   90.00
#
_symmetry.space_group_name_H-M   'P 1'
#
loop_
_entity.id
_entity.type
_entity.pdbx_description
1 polymer ?
#
loop_
_entity_poly.entity_id
_entity_poly.type
_entity_poly.pdbx_seq_one_letter_code
_entity_poly.pdbx_strand_id
1 'polypeptide(L)'
;PVREDFNLTNLLINLITENAPALEAKGISPVIGLPDHSVYLHSDYGMVERIFQNLIINAIRYSSGSIKIDLKQGKEKSAIFIIENPIDSKVEIDPNRLFERFYTGDKSRHNSGTGVGLAVVKLLTDKLGGNVFAKIENDTLTISLEIK
;
A
#
# COMPACT_ATOMS: atom_id res chain seq x y z
N PRO A 1 -6.43 -5.11 -18.73
CA PRO A 1 -5.41 -5.87 -17.99
C PRO A 1 -4.96 -7.10 -18.76
N VAL A 2 -3.67 -7.37 -18.72
CA VAL A 2 -3.10 -8.59 -19.28
C VAL A 2 -2.81 -9.51 -18.09
N ARG A 3 -3.60 -10.56 -17.95
CA ARG A 3 -3.52 -11.43 -16.77
C ARG A 3 -2.57 -12.59 -16.99
N GLU A 4 -1.77 -12.87 -15.96
CA GLU A 4 -0.86 -14.01 -15.92
C GLU A 4 -0.72 -14.50 -14.49
N ASP A 5 -0.24 -15.73 -14.33
CA ASP A 5 0.01 -16.28 -13.01
C ASP A 5 1.38 -15.81 -12.51
N PHE A 6 1.43 -15.33 -11.28
CA PHE A 6 2.71 -14.94 -10.69
C PHE A 6 2.69 -15.08 -9.17
N ASN A 7 3.90 -15.11 -8.60
CA ASN A 7 4.08 -15.22 -7.16
C ASN A 7 4.02 -13.83 -6.54
N LEU A 8 2.89 -13.52 -5.89
CA LEU A 8 2.65 -12.24 -5.27
C LEU A 8 3.56 -12.00 -4.07
N THR A 9 3.86 -13.06 -3.32
CA THR A 9 4.77 -12.97 -2.17
C THR A 9 6.14 -12.48 -2.62
N ASN A 10 6.68 -13.05 -3.70
CA ASN A 10 7.97 -12.62 -4.24
C ASN A 10 7.93 -11.18 -4.73
N LEU A 11 6.86 -10.78 -5.39
CA LEU A 11 6.71 -9.40 -5.83
C LEU A 11 6.77 -8.44 -4.65
N LEU A 12 6.04 -8.73 -3.57
CA LEU A 12 6.03 -7.90 -2.38
C LEU A 12 7.43 -7.82 -1.74
N ILE A 13 8.08 -8.96 -1.57
CA ILE A 13 9.42 -8.99 -0.97
C ILE A 13 10.41 -8.16 -1.80
N ASN A 14 10.35 -8.29 -3.12
CA ASN A 14 11.21 -7.52 -4.00
C ASN A 14 10.98 -6.02 -3.88
N LEU A 15 9.72 -5.59 -3.79
CA LEU A 15 9.39 -4.17 -3.63
C LEU A 15 9.86 -3.63 -2.29
N ILE A 16 9.72 -4.40 -1.21
CA ILE A 16 10.21 -3.98 0.10
C ILE A 16 11.74 -3.83 0.07
N THR A 17 12.41 -4.77 -0.58
CA THR A 17 13.87 -4.72 -0.74
C THR A 17 14.30 -3.49 -1.54
N GLU A 18 13.61 -3.19 -2.63
CA GLU A 18 13.90 -2.01 -3.45
C GLU A 18 13.68 -0.71 -2.69
N ASN A 19 12.78 -0.68 -1.71
CA ASN A 19 12.51 0.49 -0.90
C ASN A 19 13.35 0.56 0.37
N ALA A 20 14.28 -0.37 0.57
CA ALA A 20 15.11 -0.40 1.77
C ALA A 20 15.86 0.91 2.02
N PRO A 21 16.47 1.58 1.01
CA PRO A 21 17.13 2.86 1.26
C PRO A 21 16.20 3.92 1.84
N ALA A 22 14.97 4.02 1.33
CA ALA A 22 14.00 5.00 1.84
C ALA A 22 13.55 4.66 3.26
N LEU A 23 13.37 3.37 3.55
CA LEU A 23 13.02 2.90 4.89
C LEU A 23 14.14 3.21 5.88
N GLU A 24 15.38 2.90 5.51
CA GLU A 24 16.54 3.14 6.35
C GLU A 24 16.74 4.63 6.63
N ALA A 25 16.51 5.49 5.63
CA ALA A 25 16.63 6.93 5.79
C ALA A 25 15.68 7.47 6.86
N LYS A 26 14.54 6.82 7.08
CA LYS A 26 13.59 7.20 8.12
C LYS A 26 13.68 6.33 9.38
N GLY A 27 14.64 5.41 9.43
CA GLY A 27 14.79 4.52 10.57
C GLY A 27 13.65 3.52 10.74
N ILE A 28 13.02 3.13 9.65
CA ILE A 28 11.89 2.21 9.69
C ILE A 28 12.32 0.80 9.32
N SER A 29 12.02 -0.16 10.21
CA SER A 29 12.17 -1.59 9.95
C SER A 29 10.76 -2.17 9.85
N PRO A 30 10.27 -2.47 8.65
CA PRO A 30 8.90 -2.95 8.52
C PRO A 30 8.70 -4.33 9.14
N VAL A 31 7.55 -4.52 9.76
CA VAL A 31 7.13 -5.83 10.27
C VAL A 31 6.24 -6.46 9.20
N ILE A 32 6.63 -7.62 8.72
CA ILE A 32 5.99 -8.26 7.58
C ILE A 32 5.38 -9.59 8.01
N GLY A 33 4.07 -9.72 7.85
CA GLY A 33 3.33 -10.95 8.10
C GLY A 33 3.00 -11.64 6.79
N LEU A 34 3.50 -12.86 6.60
CA LEU A 34 3.26 -13.66 5.42
C LEU A 34 2.72 -15.03 5.82
N PRO A 35 1.89 -15.66 4.98
CA PRO A 35 1.47 -17.04 5.25
C PRO A 35 2.65 -18.02 5.05
N ASP A 36 2.48 -19.24 5.52
CA ASP A 36 3.51 -20.28 5.45
C ASP A 36 3.88 -20.65 4.02
N HIS A 37 2.98 -20.42 3.09
CA HIS A 37 3.21 -20.71 1.67
C HIS A 37 3.07 -19.42 0.85
N SER A 38 3.65 -19.42 -0.35
CA SER A 38 3.55 -18.26 -1.23
C SER A 38 2.11 -18.03 -1.69
N VAL A 39 1.74 -16.77 -1.79
CA VAL A 39 0.45 -16.37 -2.36
C VAL A 39 0.65 -16.16 -3.86
N TYR A 40 -0.15 -16.85 -4.67
CA TYR A 40 -0.13 -16.71 -6.13
C TYR A 40 -1.38 -15.95 -6.57
N LEU A 41 -1.24 -15.21 -7.64
CA LEU A 41 -2.32 -14.40 -8.17
C LEU A 41 -2.36 -14.52 -9.69
N HIS A 42 -3.55 -14.60 -10.26
CA HIS A 42 -3.76 -14.52 -11.69
C HIS A 42 -4.29 -13.12 -11.99
N SER A 43 -3.40 -12.22 -12.36
CA SER A 43 -3.74 -10.80 -12.52
C SER A 43 -2.74 -10.11 -13.44
N ASP A 44 -2.85 -8.81 -13.54
CA ASP A 44 -1.92 -8.00 -14.32
C ASP A 44 -0.73 -7.62 -13.44
N TYR A 45 0.43 -8.22 -13.74
CA TYR A 45 1.64 -8.03 -12.94
C TYR A 45 2.04 -6.56 -12.80
N GLY A 46 2.07 -5.83 -13.91
CA GLY A 46 2.48 -4.43 -13.89
C GLY A 46 1.54 -3.54 -13.10
N MET A 47 0.24 -3.79 -13.19
CA MET A 47 -0.75 -3.04 -12.40
C MET A 47 -0.61 -3.33 -10.91
N VAL A 48 -0.48 -4.60 -10.54
CA VAL A 48 -0.31 -5.00 -9.14
C VAL A 48 0.98 -4.44 -8.56
N GLU A 49 2.08 -4.52 -9.33
CA GLU A 49 3.35 -3.95 -8.91
C GLU A 49 3.22 -2.45 -8.62
N ARG A 50 2.54 -1.72 -9.48
CA ARG A 50 2.34 -0.28 -9.31
C ARG A 50 1.46 0.03 -8.11
N ILE A 51 0.41 -0.76 -7.89
CA ILE A 51 -0.44 -0.61 -6.71
C ILE A 51 0.39 -0.77 -5.43
N PHE A 52 1.14 -1.86 -5.33
CA PHE A 52 1.94 -2.14 -4.14
C PHE A 52 3.02 -1.09 -3.93
N GLN A 53 3.71 -0.68 -5.00
CA GLN A 53 4.76 0.34 -4.90
C GLN A 53 4.18 1.65 -4.37
N ASN A 54 3.03 2.07 -4.87
CA ASN A 54 2.40 3.30 -4.41
C ASN A 54 1.95 3.21 -2.95
N LEU A 55 1.45 2.05 -2.51
CA LEU A 55 1.06 1.86 -1.12
C LEU A 55 2.26 1.87 -0.17
N ILE A 56 3.37 1.26 -0.59
CA ILE A 56 4.60 1.26 0.21
C ILE A 56 5.18 2.68 0.32
N ILE A 57 5.27 3.40 -0.79
CA ILE A 57 5.76 4.78 -0.80
C ILE A 57 4.88 5.66 0.09
N ASN A 58 3.56 5.48 0.01
CA ASN A 58 2.63 6.23 0.84
C ASN A 58 2.87 5.98 2.33
N ALA A 59 3.06 4.72 2.72
CA ALA A 59 3.31 4.37 4.11
C ALA A 59 4.62 4.98 4.61
N ILE A 60 5.68 4.94 3.81
CA ILE A 60 6.96 5.55 4.16
C ILE A 60 6.81 7.05 4.37
N ARG A 61 6.06 7.70 3.49
CA ARG A 61 5.85 9.14 3.54
C ARG A 61 5.09 9.58 4.78
N TYR A 62 4.04 8.89 5.15
CA TYR A 62 3.18 9.30 6.26
C TYR A 62 3.57 8.69 7.61
N SER A 63 4.39 7.65 7.63
CA SER A 63 4.74 7.00 8.88
C SER A 63 5.50 7.92 9.83
N SER A 64 5.08 7.92 11.08
CA SER A 64 5.80 8.59 12.15
C SER A 64 6.82 7.68 12.84
N GLY A 65 7.03 6.45 12.35
CA GLY A 65 8.06 5.60 12.95
C GLY A 65 8.06 4.13 12.56
N SER A 66 6.93 3.55 12.23
CA SER A 66 6.85 2.11 11.94
C SER A 66 5.93 1.82 10.77
N ILE A 67 6.06 0.63 10.19
CA ILE A 67 5.17 0.13 9.14
C ILE A 67 4.93 -1.35 9.39
N LYS A 68 3.67 -1.75 9.27
CA LYS A 68 3.30 -3.16 9.35
C LYS A 68 2.62 -3.55 8.05
N ILE A 69 3.04 -4.67 7.49
CA ILE A 69 2.51 -5.18 6.22
C ILE A 69 2.07 -6.62 6.42
N ASP A 70 0.86 -6.93 6.00
CA ASP A 70 0.33 -8.29 6.02
C ASP A 70 -0.17 -8.66 4.63
N LEU A 71 0.16 -9.89 4.21
CA LEU A 71 -0.31 -10.46 2.96
C LEU A 71 -0.92 -11.81 3.27
N LYS A 72 -2.10 -12.09 2.73
CA LYS A 72 -2.73 -13.39 2.89
C LYS A 72 -3.58 -13.74 1.68
N GLN A 73 -3.89 -15.03 1.55
CA GLN A 73 -4.80 -15.50 0.53
C GLN A 73 -6.23 -15.12 0.94
N GLY A 74 -6.98 -14.57 0.00
CA GLY A 74 -8.39 -14.26 0.20
C GLY A 74 -9.29 -15.34 -0.38
N LYS A 75 -10.57 -15.03 -0.48
CA LYS A 75 -11.57 -15.93 -1.08
C LYS A 75 -11.46 -15.87 -2.60
N GLU A 76 -11.86 -16.96 -3.27
CA GLU A 76 -11.97 -17.02 -4.73
C GLU A 76 -10.70 -16.59 -5.46
N LYS A 77 -9.56 -17.08 -4.97
CA LYS A 77 -8.24 -16.80 -5.56
C LYS A 77 -7.84 -15.33 -5.49
N SER A 78 -8.48 -14.55 -4.63
CA SER A 78 -8.06 -13.18 -4.37
C SER A 78 -6.89 -13.17 -3.39
N ALA A 79 -6.25 -12.01 -3.25
CA ALA A 79 -5.23 -11.77 -2.24
C ALA A 79 -5.63 -10.55 -1.43
N ILE A 80 -5.31 -10.58 -0.13
CA ILE A 80 -5.58 -9.47 0.78
C ILE A 80 -4.25 -8.93 1.25
N PHE A 81 -4.07 -7.62 1.08
CA PHE A 81 -2.88 -6.90 1.48
C PHE A 81 -3.30 -5.77 2.41
N ILE A 82 -2.67 -5.72 3.58
CA ILE A 82 -2.96 -4.69 4.57
C ILE A 82 -1.66 -4.02 4.93
N ILE A 83 -1.63 -2.68 4.84
CA ILE A 83 -0.46 -1.91 5.23
C ILE A 83 -0.91 -0.83 6.22
N GLU A 84 -0.20 -0.73 7.34
CA GLU A 84 -0.53 0.25 8.35
C GLU A 84 0.70 0.94 8.89
N ASN A 85 0.51 2.20 9.26
CA ASN A 85 1.57 3.00 9.84
C ASN A 85 0.96 4.03 10.79
N PRO A 86 1.66 4.36 11.89
CA PRO A 86 1.24 5.49 12.71
C PRO A 86 1.47 6.78 11.92
N ILE A 87 0.65 7.77 12.21
CA ILE A 87 0.78 9.11 11.66
C ILE A 87 0.92 10.11 12.80
N ASP A 88 1.58 11.23 12.51
CA ASP A 88 1.69 12.31 13.49
C ASP A 88 0.29 12.83 13.76
N SER A 89 -0.08 12.95 15.05
CA SER A 89 -1.40 13.42 15.45
C SER A 89 -1.70 14.84 14.96
N LYS A 90 -0.69 15.60 14.57
CA LYS A 90 -0.85 16.94 14.01
C LYS A 90 -1.19 16.94 12.53
N VAL A 91 -1.02 15.81 11.86
CA VAL A 91 -1.34 15.69 10.44
C VAL A 91 -2.82 15.41 10.30
N GLU A 92 -3.51 16.26 9.53
CA GLU A 92 -4.93 16.10 9.27
C GLU A 92 -5.11 15.37 7.95
N ILE A 93 -5.55 14.12 8.03
CA ILE A 93 -5.85 13.29 6.87
C ILE A 93 -7.30 12.85 6.98
N ASP A 94 -8.07 13.09 5.93
CA ASP A 94 -9.43 12.56 5.82
C ASP A 94 -9.34 11.23 5.05
N PRO A 95 -9.55 10.07 5.70
CA PRO A 95 -9.44 8.78 5.02
C PRO A 95 -10.45 8.63 3.88
N ASN A 96 -11.56 9.35 3.93
CA ASN A 96 -12.55 9.30 2.85
C ASN A 96 -12.10 10.01 1.59
N ARG A 97 -11.08 10.88 1.68
CA ARG A 97 -10.55 11.64 0.56
C ARG A 97 -9.19 11.13 0.07
N LEU A 98 -8.64 10.13 0.75
CA LEU A 98 -7.26 9.75 0.54
C LEU A 98 -6.96 9.29 -0.89
N PHE A 99 -7.97 8.76 -1.58
CA PHE A 99 -7.82 8.28 -2.95
C PHE A 99 -8.22 9.32 -4.01
N GLU A 100 -8.54 10.54 -3.60
CA GLU A 100 -8.82 11.63 -4.54
C GLU A 100 -7.53 12.15 -5.15
N ARG A 101 -7.57 12.52 -6.44
CA ARG A 101 -6.41 13.12 -7.10
C ARG A 101 -6.02 14.43 -6.40
N PHE A 102 -4.71 14.61 -6.25
CA PHE A 102 -4.11 15.81 -5.64
C PHE A 102 -4.44 16.03 -4.17
N TYR A 103 -5.13 15.08 -3.52
CA TYR A 103 -5.34 15.18 -2.09
C TYR A 103 -4.06 14.76 -1.37
N THR A 104 -3.57 15.61 -0.47
CA THR A 104 -2.48 15.28 0.45
C THR A 104 -2.88 15.73 1.84
N GLY A 105 -2.56 14.93 2.85
CA GLY A 105 -2.83 15.28 4.24
C GLY A 105 -1.85 16.29 4.80
N ASP A 106 -0.69 16.43 4.17
CA ASP A 106 0.35 17.33 4.62
C ASP A 106 0.35 18.61 3.80
N LYS A 107 0.03 19.72 4.45
CA LYS A 107 -0.04 21.03 3.81
C LYS A 107 1.32 21.71 3.73
N SER A 108 2.35 21.16 4.35
CA SER A 108 3.68 21.80 4.36
C SER A 108 4.33 21.78 2.99
N ARG A 109 3.97 20.90 2.14
CA ARG A 109 4.45 20.71 0.77
C ARG A 109 5.86 20.20 0.61
N HIS A 110 6.64 20.18 1.67
CA HIS A 110 8.05 19.80 1.53
C HIS A 110 8.22 18.34 1.19
N ASN A 111 7.36 17.50 1.72
CA ASN A 111 7.41 16.06 1.49
C ASN A 111 6.13 15.53 0.87
N SER A 112 5.22 16.41 0.55
CA SER A 112 4.01 15.97 -0.10
C SER A 112 4.35 15.54 -1.51
N GLY A 113 3.91 14.39 -1.93
CA GLY A 113 3.99 14.01 -3.32
C GLY A 113 2.96 14.80 -4.12
N THR A 114 2.71 14.33 -5.31
CA THR A 114 1.78 14.99 -6.21
C THR A 114 0.31 14.79 -5.82
N GLY A 115 0.04 13.88 -4.87
CA GLY A 115 -1.34 13.51 -4.54
C GLY A 115 -1.98 12.61 -5.58
N VAL A 116 -1.19 12.00 -6.44
CA VAL A 116 -1.69 11.16 -7.54
C VAL A 116 -1.53 9.66 -7.23
N GLY A 117 -0.53 9.30 -6.42
CA GLY A 117 -0.19 7.89 -6.18
C GLY A 117 -1.36 7.04 -5.69
N LEU A 118 -2.12 7.51 -4.70
CA LEU A 118 -3.26 6.76 -4.19
C LEU A 118 -4.46 6.81 -5.11
N ALA A 119 -4.62 7.88 -5.90
CA ALA A 119 -5.65 7.91 -6.94
C ALA A 119 -5.37 6.84 -8.00
N VAL A 120 -4.10 6.62 -8.33
CA VAL A 120 -3.70 5.55 -9.25
C VAL A 120 -4.00 4.18 -8.63
N VAL A 121 -3.74 4.00 -7.33
CA VAL A 121 -4.08 2.76 -6.63
C VAL A 121 -5.57 2.45 -6.80
N LYS A 122 -6.43 3.43 -6.54
CA LYS A 122 -7.88 3.25 -6.67
C LYS A 122 -8.27 2.90 -8.10
N LEU A 123 -7.73 3.64 -9.07
CA LEU A 123 -8.03 3.41 -10.48
C LEU A 123 -7.63 1.99 -10.91
N LEU A 124 -6.41 1.57 -10.59
CA LEU A 124 -5.93 0.25 -10.99
C LEU A 124 -6.67 -0.88 -10.27
N THR A 125 -6.95 -0.68 -8.98
CA THR A 125 -7.72 -1.65 -8.19
C THR A 125 -9.10 -1.84 -8.79
N ASP A 126 -9.78 -0.77 -9.17
CA ASP A 126 -11.09 -0.85 -9.81
C ASP A 126 -11.01 -1.61 -11.14
N LYS A 127 -9.97 -1.35 -11.93
CA LYS A 127 -9.78 -2.06 -13.21
C LYS A 127 -9.57 -3.56 -13.04
N LEU A 128 -8.99 -3.96 -11.91
CA LEU A 128 -8.75 -5.37 -11.62
C LEU A 128 -9.94 -6.05 -10.93
N GLY A 129 -10.98 -5.29 -10.61
CA GLY A 129 -12.15 -5.83 -9.94
C GLY A 129 -11.97 -6.03 -8.44
N GLY A 130 -10.99 -5.37 -7.86
CA GLY A 130 -10.71 -5.44 -6.43
C GLY A 130 -11.33 -4.29 -5.65
N ASN A 131 -10.92 -4.17 -4.40
CA ASN A 131 -11.39 -3.13 -3.48
C ASN A 131 -10.23 -2.60 -2.66
N VAL A 132 -10.27 -1.30 -2.37
CA VAL A 132 -9.28 -0.68 -1.48
C VAL A 132 -9.99 0.26 -0.52
N PHE A 133 -9.60 0.22 0.74
CA PHE A 133 -10.19 1.01 1.82
C PHE A 133 -9.09 1.60 2.69
N ALA A 134 -9.37 2.77 3.24
CA ALA A 134 -8.49 3.42 4.20
C ALA A 134 -9.29 3.77 5.45
N LYS A 135 -8.66 3.63 6.62
CA LYS A 135 -9.22 4.09 7.88
C LYS A 135 -8.11 4.64 8.77
N ILE A 136 -8.50 5.51 9.68
CA ILE A 136 -7.59 6.06 10.69
C ILE A 136 -8.23 5.86 12.05
N GLU A 137 -7.53 5.15 12.93
CA GLU A 137 -7.93 4.92 14.32
C GLU A 137 -6.68 5.02 15.19
N ASN A 138 -6.79 5.74 16.31
CA ASN A 138 -5.68 5.87 17.27
C ASN A 138 -4.38 6.32 16.59
N ASP A 139 -4.50 7.33 15.73
CA ASP A 139 -3.36 7.87 14.96
C ASP A 139 -2.64 6.81 14.13
N THR A 140 -3.36 5.80 13.69
CA THR A 140 -2.83 4.77 12.79
C THR A 140 -3.64 4.74 11.50
N LEU A 141 -2.95 4.92 10.38
CA LEU A 141 -3.54 4.80 9.05
C LEU A 141 -3.42 3.34 8.60
N THR A 142 -4.54 2.74 8.26
CA THR A 142 -4.60 1.37 7.73
C THR A 142 -5.22 1.41 6.35
N ILE A 143 -4.52 0.85 5.38
CA ILE A 143 -5.05 0.68 4.02
C ILE A 143 -5.18 -0.82 3.75
N SER A 144 -6.38 -1.25 3.40
CA SER A 144 -6.70 -2.64 3.12
C SER A 144 -7.04 -2.78 1.64
N LEU A 145 -6.41 -3.75 0.99
CA LEU A 145 -6.55 -4.00 -0.43
C LEU A 145 -6.94 -5.45 -0.65
N GLU A 146 -7.98 -5.67 -1.45
CA GLU A 146 -8.30 -6.99 -1.98
C GLU A 146 -8.15 -6.93 -3.49
N ILE A 147 -7.34 -7.80 -4.06
CA ILE A 147 -7.10 -7.86 -5.50
C ILE A 147 -7.31 -9.26 -6.05
N LYS A 148 -7.66 -9.28 -7.31
CA LYS A 148 -7.93 -10.52 -8.02
C LYS A 148 -7.07 -10.64 -9.26
#